data_c019e2ed1c64c387e376f98d59033866
#
_entry.id   c019e2ed1c64c387e376f98d59033866
#
_cell.length_a   1.000
_cell.length_b   1.000
_cell.length_c   1.000
_cell.angle_alpha   90.00
_cell.angle_beta   90.00
_cell.angle_gamma   90.00
#
_symmetry.space_group_name_H-M   'P 1'
#
loop_
_entity.id
_entity.type
_entity.pdbx_description
1 polymer ?
#
loop_
_entity_poly.entity_id
_entity_poly.type
_entity_poly.pdbx_seq_one_letter_code
_entity_poly.pdbx_strand_id
1 'polypeptide(L)'
;MAMARRRAAALVALAALAAAPAAWAQADNACRIADPDSDRAIVPGCSVGADGRLRLSAQTARRLPFDADGVAVLTVGQQFYYVRADGSSLPVITWDNGPDYFTEGLTRGIFHGRIGFYDRQLREVIAPVHDFAWPFEHGVAQVCDGCRRGTPDGDGHTPMEGGRWYSIDRGNREVAAPPR
;
A
#
# COMPACT_ATOMS: atom_id res chain seq x y z
N MET A 1 55.53 -12.80 62.53
CA MET A 1 54.11 -13.04 62.19
C MET A 1 53.72 -12.17 60.98
N ALA A 2 53.67 -12.75 59.80
CA ALA A 2 53.35 -12.03 58.54
C ALA A 2 51.99 -12.44 58.07
N MET A 3 51.00 -11.51 58.02
CA MET A 3 49.67 -11.72 57.51
C MET A 3 49.63 -11.54 55.96
N ALA A 4 49.40 -12.62 55.24
CA ALA A 4 49.20 -12.59 53.80
C ALA A 4 47.80 -12.11 53.47
N ARG A 5 47.68 -10.98 52.77
CA ARG A 5 46.43 -10.46 52.21
C ARG A 5 46.18 -11.14 50.84
N ARG A 6 45.14 -11.99 50.75
CA ARG A 6 44.65 -12.52 49.51
C ARG A 6 43.84 -11.46 48.77
N ARG A 7 44.27 -11.06 47.56
CA ARG A 7 43.51 -10.22 46.65
C ARG A 7 42.58 -11.13 45.84
N ALA A 8 41.27 -10.93 45.97
CA ALA A 8 40.28 -11.56 45.12
C ALA A 8 40.20 -10.79 43.78
N ALA A 9 40.48 -11.47 42.69
CA ALA A 9 40.28 -10.94 41.35
C ALA A 9 38.83 -11.18 40.95
N ALA A 10 38.07 -10.10 40.74
CA ALA A 10 36.72 -10.17 40.18
C ALA A 10 36.81 -10.30 38.65
N LEU A 11 36.37 -11.43 38.14
CA LEU A 11 36.18 -11.66 36.73
C LEU A 11 34.87 -10.95 36.27
N VAL A 12 35.00 -9.86 35.54
CA VAL A 12 33.89 -9.22 34.84
C VAL A 12 33.65 -9.99 33.56
N ALA A 13 32.55 -10.77 33.53
CA ALA A 13 32.08 -11.41 32.32
C ALA A 13 31.37 -10.36 31.43
N LEU A 14 32.01 -9.96 30.31
CA LEU A 14 31.37 -9.20 29.27
C LEU A 14 30.37 -10.13 28.53
N ALA A 15 29.06 -9.92 28.76
CA ALA A 15 28.03 -10.51 27.94
C ALA A 15 28.04 -9.78 26.59
N ALA A 16 28.49 -10.45 25.54
CA ALA A 16 28.34 -10.00 24.16
C ALA A 16 26.86 -10.13 23.79
N LEU A 17 26.11 -9.00 23.71
CA LEU A 17 24.82 -8.97 23.05
C LEU A 17 25.07 -9.24 21.56
N ALA A 18 24.79 -10.46 21.11
CA ALA A 18 24.71 -10.78 19.70
C ALA A 18 23.49 -10.03 19.11
N ALA A 19 23.75 -8.96 18.36
CA ALA A 19 22.73 -8.33 17.54
C ALA A 19 22.25 -9.37 16.50
N ALA A 20 20.98 -9.79 16.62
CA ALA A 20 20.39 -10.65 15.59
C ALA A 20 20.43 -9.90 14.25
N PRO A 21 20.80 -10.56 13.14
CA PRO A 21 20.91 -9.89 11.86
C PRO A 21 19.54 -9.38 11.41
N ALA A 22 19.51 -8.14 10.89
CA ALA A 22 18.32 -7.43 10.39
C ALA A 22 17.65 -8.09 9.16
N ALA A 23 17.94 -9.36 8.90
CA ALA A 23 17.41 -10.12 7.77
C ALA A 23 15.87 -10.34 7.81
N TRP A 24 15.28 -10.31 9.00
CA TRP A 24 13.85 -10.56 9.17
C TRP A 24 13.00 -9.32 8.82
N ALA A 25 13.53 -8.11 9.01
CA ALA A 25 12.82 -6.87 8.68
C ALA A 25 12.81 -6.57 7.16
N GLN A 26 13.71 -7.20 6.39
CA GLN A 26 13.77 -7.01 4.93
C GLN A 26 12.77 -7.89 4.16
N ALA A 27 12.27 -8.98 4.74
CA ALA A 27 11.34 -9.89 4.09
C ALA A 27 9.95 -9.25 3.90
N ASP A 28 9.50 -8.40 4.84
CA ASP A 28 8.18 -7.77 4.81
C ASP A 28 8.08 -6.60 3.82
N ASN A 29 9.22 -6.05 3.39
CA ASN A 29 9.30 -4.93 2.45
C ASN A 29 9.69 -5.34 1.01
N ALA A 30 9.78 -6.64 0.73
CA ALA A 30 10.09 -7.12 -0.61
C ALA A 30 8.87 -6.95 -1.53
N CYS A 31 9.11 -6.42 -2.75
CA CYS A 31 8.07 -6.44 -3.78
C CYS A 31 7.85 -7.88 -4.25
N ARG A 32 6.59 -8.29 -4.31
CA ARG A 32 6.18 -9.63 -4.75
C ARG A 32 5.13 -9.52 -5.84
N ILE A 33 5.15 -10.44 -6.79
CA ILE A 33 4.08 -10.58 -7.78
C ILE A 33 2.83 -11.07 -7.04
N ALA A 34 1.71 -10.38 -7.21
CA ALA A 34 0.42 -10.78 -6.65
C ALA A 34 -0.32 -11.69 -7.64
N ASP A 35 0.25 -12.88 -7.88
CA ASP A 35 -0.37 -13.91 -8.72
C ASP A 35 -0.76 -15.08 -7.80
N PRO A 36 -2.04 -15.50 -7.76
CA PRO A 36 -2.49 -16.62 -6.94
C PRO A 36 -1.84 -17.95 -7.35
N ASP A 37 -1.41 -18.10 -8.59
CA ASP A 37 -0.81 -19.33 -9.12
C ASP A 37 0.72 -19.34 -9.04
N SER A 38 1.35 -18.22 -8.63
CA SER A 38 2.78 -18.13 -8.41
C SER A 38 3.10 -18.06 -6.91
N ASP A 39 4.23 -18.62 -6.49
CA ASP A 39 4.77 -18.56 -5.12
C ASP A 39 5.15 -17.12 -4.68
N ARG A 40 4.37 -16.11 -5.05
CA ARG A 40 4.63 -14.70 -4.76
C ARG A 40 6.08 -14.33 -5.03
N ALA A 41 6.55 -14.58 -6.24
CA ALA A 41 7.93 -14.39 -6.64
C ALA A 41 8.43 -12.97 -6.29
N ILE A 42 9.61 -12.90 -5.68
CA ILE A 42 10.24 -11.62 -5.33
C ILE A 42 10.71 -10.93 -6.62
N VAL A 43 10.40 -9.64 -6.72
CA VAL A 43 10.85 -8.77 -7.82
C VAL A 43 12.16 -8.11 -7.41
N PRO A 44 13.31 -8.53 -7.98
CA PRO A 44 14.60 -7.99 -7.58
C PRO A 44 14.74 -6.52 -7.97
N GLY A 45 15.41 -5.74 -7.10
CA GLY A 45 15.66 -4.32 -7.35
C GLY A 45 14.41 -3.43 -7.29
N CYS A 46 13.33 -3.93 -6.67
CA CYS A 46 12.13 -3.16 -6.37
C CYS A 46 12.13 -2.70 -4.91
N SER A 47 11.74 -1.47 -4.67
CA SER A 47 11.59 -0.87 -3.33
C SER A 47 10.51 0.21 -3.33
N VAL A 48 10.00 0.57 -2.15
CA VAL A 48 9.07 1.72 -2.01
C VAL A 48 9.88 3.00 -1.86
N GLY A 49 9.59 3.98 -2.70
CA GLY A 49 10.16 5.33 -2.62
C GLY A 49 9.51 6.17 -1.51
N ALA A 50 10.15 7.30 -1.16
CA ALA A 50 9.61 8.24 -0.16
C ALA A 50 8.26 8.86 -0.56
N ASP A 51 7.95 8.86 -1.85
CA ASP A 51 6.67 9.30 -2.43
C ASP A 51 5.58 8.21 -2.39
N GLY A 52 5.87 7.06 -1.77
CA GLY A 52 4.94 5.92 -1.70
C GLY A 52 4.83 5.10 -2.99
N ARG A 53 5.54 5.46 -4.06
CA ARG A 53 5.55 4.71 -5.33
C ARG A 53 6.66 3.66 -5.34
N LEU A 54 6.49 2.63 -6.15
CA LEU A 54 7.55 1.65 -6.33
C LEU A 54 8.69 2.24 -7.18
N ARG A 55 9.90 1.90 -6.81
CA ARG A 55 11.14 2.13 -7.54
C ARG A 55 11.61 0.80 -8.11
N LEU A 56 11.53 0.64 -9.41
CA LEU A 56 12.05 -0.52 -10.14
C LEU A 56 12.54 -0.06 -11.52
N SER A 57 13.51 -0.81 -12.08
CA SER A 57 13.99 -0.47 -13.42
C SER A 57 12.94 -0.80 -14.49
N ALA A 58 12.91 -0.05 -15.58
CA ALA A 58 12.06 -0.37 -16.73
C ALA A 58 12.35 -1.77 -17.30
N GLN A 59 13.59 -2.26 -17.18
CA GLN A 59 13.94 -3.63 -17.58
C GLN A 59 13.26 -4.68 -16.70
N THR A 60 13.22 -4.44 -15.38
CA THR A 60 12.51 -5.31 -14.44
C THR A 60 10.99 -5.21 -14.69
N ALA A 61 10.47 -3.98 -14.82
CA ALA A 61 9.04 -3.75 -15.07
C ALA A 61 8.53 -4.53 -16.28
N ARG A 62 9.23 -4.48 -17.42
CA ARG A 62 8.83 -5.17 -18.67
C ARG A 62 8.73 -6.70 -18.56
N ARG A 63 9.26 -7.30 -17.50
CA ARG A 63 9.21 -8.75 -17.25
C ARG A 63 8.05 -9.17 -16.35
N LEU A 64 7.27 -8.21 -15.84
CA LEU A 64 6.13 -8.50 -15.01
C LEU A 64 4.98 -9.12 -15.84
N PRO A 65 4.13 -9.93 -15.23
CA PRO A 65 2.94 -10.48 -15.88
C PRO A 65 1.88 -9.38 -15.99
N PHE A 66 1.75 -8.80 -17.18
CA PHE A 66 0.73 -7.79 -17.46
C PHE A 66 -0.58 -8.43 -17.87
N ASP A 67 -1.67 -7.86 -17.38
CA ASP A 67 -3.02 -8.17 -17.85
C ASP A 67 -3.31 -7.53 -19.21
N ALA A 68 -4.55 -7.72 -19.69
CA ALA A 68 -5.01 -7.16 -20.97
C ALA A 68 -5.01 -5.61 -21.00
N ASP A 69 -5.04 -4.96 -19.82
CA ASP A 69 -5.00 -3.50 -19.68
C ASP A 69 -3.55 -2.96 -19.60
N GLY A 70 -2.56 -3.86 -19.64
CA GLY A 70 -1.14 -3.52 -19.53
C GLY A 70 -0.73 -3.12 -18.12
N VAL A 71 -1.37 -3.70 -17.10
CA VAL A 71 -1.10 -3.48 -15.69
C VAL A 71 -0.67 -4.79 -15.05
N ALA A 72 0.40 -4.77 -14.28
CA ALA A 72 0.81 -5.86 -13.40
C ALA A 72 0.52 -5.49 -11.94
N VAL A 73 0.23 -6.49 -11.11
CA VAL A 73 -0.04 -6.30 -9.68
C VAL A 73 1.14 -6.79 -8.87
N LEU A 74 1.68 -5.90 -8.02
CA LEU A 74 2.69 -6.24 -7.02
C LEU A 74 2.15 -5.97 -5.61
N THR A 75 2.74 -6.65 -4.62
CA THR A 75 2.51 -6.36 -3.20
C THR A 75 3.82 -6.01 -2.51
N VAL A 76 3.76 -5.10 -1.52
CA VAL A 76 4.79 -4.87 -0.52
C VAL A 76 4.12 -4.91 0.84
N GLY A 77 4.43 -5.91 1.65
CA GLY A 77 3.61 -6.21 2.82
C GLY A 77 2.16 -6.49 2.44
N GLN A 78 1.24 -5.69 2.96
CA GLN A 78 -0.20 -5.79 2.65
C GLN A 78 -0.67 -4.77 1.61
N GLN A 79 0.21 -3.89 1.12
CA GLN A 79 -0.13 -2.85 0.15
C GLN A 79 -0.04 -3.40 -1.27
N PHE A 80 -1.12 -3.25 -2.05
CA PHE A 80 -1.14 -3.54 -3.48
C PHE A 80 -0.68 -2.34 -4.30
N TYR A 81 0.00 -2.66 -5.40
CA TYR A 81 0.48 -1.68 -6.37
C TYR A 81 0.12 -2.14 -7.78
N TYR A 82 -0.41 -1.23 -8.58
CA TYR A 82 -0.41 -1.36 -10.03
C TYR A 82 0.92 -0.88 -10.60
N VAL A 83 1.45 -1.59 -11.58
CA VAL A 83 2.72 -1.27 -12.24
C VAL A 83 2.55 -1.40 -13.74
N ARG A 84 3.12 -0.48 -14.51
CA ARG A 84 3.18 -0.52 -15.96
C ARG A 84 4.57 -0.84 -16.47
N ALA A 85 4.68 -1.21 -17.76
CA ALA A 85 5.94 -1.63 -18.38
C ALA A 85 7.02 -0.52 -18.44
N ASP A 86 6.62 0.75 -18.31
CA ASP A 86 7.54 1.89 -18.21
C ASP A 86 8.11 2.09 -16.80
N GLY A 87 7.66 1.29 -15.83
CA GLY A 87 8.07 1.37 -14.44
C GLY A 87 7.21 2.32 -13.60
N SER A 88 6.21 2.98 -14.18
CA SER A 88 5.24 3.75 -13.41
C SER A 88 4.44 2.84 -12.48
N SER A 89 4.13 3.33 -11.27
CA SER A 89 3.42 2.56 -10.27
C SER A 89 2.43 3.41 -9.48
N LEU A 90 1.41 2.75 -8.94
CA LEU A 90 0.34 3.36 -8.16
C LEU A 90 0.02 2.47 -6.97
N PRO A 91 0.17 2.94 -5.72
CA PRO A 91 -0.42 2.26 -4.57
C PRO A 91 -1.94 2.38 -4.66
N VAL A 92 -2.64 1.24 -4.63
CA VAL A 92 -4.10 1.20 -4.70
C VAL A 92 -4.70 0.73 -3.39
N ILE A 93 -5.95 1.09 -3.11
CA ILE A 93 -6.62 0.57 -1.93
C ILE A 93 -6.83 -0.93 -2.07
N THR A 94 -6.91 -1.62 -0.93
CA THR A 94 -7.34 -3.02 -0.88
C THR A 94 -8.85 -3.06 -0.93
N TRP A 95 -9.39 -3.84 -1.85
CA TRP A 95 -10.81 -4.07 -2.01
C TRP A 95 -11.07 -5.56 -2.20
N ASP A 96 -11.98 -6.13 -1.43
CA ASP A 96 -12.36 -7.54 -1.54
C ASP A 96 -11.15 -8.51 -1.56
N ASN A 97 -10.20 -8.29 -0.63
CA ASN A 97 -8.94 -9.04 -0.48
C ASN A 97 -7.95 -8.95 -1.66
N GLY A 98 -8.15 -8.01 -2.58
CA GLY A 98 -7.31 -7.74 -3.74
C GLY A 98 -7.02 -6.25 -3.95
N PRO A 99 -6.35 -5.92 -5.05
CA PRO A 99 -6.21 -4.53 -5.48
C PRO A 99 -7.57 -3.99 -5.93
N ASP A 100 -7.77 -2.69 -5.81
CA ASP A 100 -8.98 -2.03 -6.29
C ASP A 100 -9.25 -2.26 -7.78
N TYR A 101 -10.51 -2.40 -8.14
CA TYR A 101 -10.89 -2.60 -9.55
C TYR A 101 -10.90 -1.29 -10.34
N PHE A 102 -10.74 -1.39 -11.67
CA PHE A 102 -11.05 -0.29 -12.56
C PHE A 102 -12.55 -0.27 -12.85
N THR A 103 -13.26 0.66 -12.24
CA THR A 103 -14.69 0.89 -12.48
C THR A 103 -14.85 2.15 -13.33
N GLU A 104 -15.55 2.05 -14.44
CA GLU A 104 -15.68 3.12 -15.44
C GLU A 104 -14.31 3.70 -15.90
N GLY A 105 -13.27 2.85 -15.94
CA GLY A 105 -11.93 3.22 -16.36
C GLY A 105 -11.08 3.94 -15.32
N LEU A 106 -11.56 4.04 -14.07
CA LEU A 106 -10.85 4.64 -12.95
C LEU A 106 -10.66 3.65 -11.81
N THR A 107 -9.51 3.71 -11.13
CA THR A 107 -9.22 3.00 -9.88
C THR A 107 -8.87 4.00 -8.78
N ARG A 108 -8.96 3.58 -7.53
CA ARG A 108 -8.66 4.42 -6.36
C ARG A 108 -7.23 4.18 -5.91
N GLY A 109 -6.39 5.21 -6.07
CA GLY A 109 -5.03 5.25 -5.51
C GLY A 109 -5.01 5.86 -4.12
N ILE A 110 -4.02 5.45 -3.31
CA ILE A 110 -3.87 5.95 -1.94
C ILE A 110 -2.48 6.54 -1.73
N PHE A 111 -2.43 7.81 -1.29
CA PHE A 111 -1.20 8.49 -0.92
C PHE A 111 -1.37 9.22 0.40
N HIS A 112 -0.45 9.01 1.33
CA HIS A 112 -0.50 9.62 2.67
C HIS A 112 -1.85 9.47 3.38
N GLY A 113 -2.50 8.31 3.18
CA GLY A 113 -3.81 8.02 3.76
C GLY A 113 -5.00 8.70 3.06
N ARG A 114 -4.75 9.42 1.94
CA ARG A 114 -5.79 10.07 1.14
C ARG A 114 -6.02 9.31 -0.15
N ILE A 115 -7.28 9.28 -0.60
CA ILE A 115 -7.72 8.59 -1.80
C ILE A 115 -7.93 9.58 -2.93
N GLY A 116 -7.42 9.24 -4.11
CA GLY A 116 -7.67 9.90 -5.38
C GLY A 116 -8.06 8.88 -6.45
N PHE A 117 -8.33 9.34 -7.65
CA PHE A 117 -8.73 8.49 -8.78
C PHE A 117 -7.72 8.58 -9.92
N TYR A 118 -7.43 7.43 -10.51
CA TYR A 118 -6.39 7.27 -11.52
C TYR A 118 -6.92 6.47 -12.70
N ASP A 119 -6.49 6.83 -13.90
CA ASP A 119 -6.85 6.12 -15.12
C ASP A 119 -6.03 4.83 -15.32
N ARG A 120 -6.32 4.06 -16.38
CA ARG A 120 -5.59 2.83 -16.72
C ARG A 120 -4.14 3.06 -17.10
N GLN A 121 -3.73 4.29 -17.38
CA GLN A 121 -2.34 4.69 -17.57
C GLN A 121 -1.67 5.11 -16.27
N LEU A 122 -2.35 4.93 -15.12
CA LEU A 122 -1.95 5.32 -13.77
C LEU A 122 -1.71 6.82 -13.62
N ARG A 123 -2.34 7.64 -14.49
CA ARG A 123 -2.32 9.10 -14.41
C ARG A 123 -3.41 9.58 -13.47
N GLU A 124 -3.07 10.57 -12.68
CA GLU A 124 -4.01 11.21 -11.77
C GLU A 124 -5.14 11.90 -12.54
N VAL A 125 -6.37 11.56 -12.24
CA VAL A 125 -7.60 12.22 -12.73
C VAL A 125 -8.17 13.08 -11.63
N ILE A 126 -8.18 12.58 -10.39
CA ILE A 126 -8.57 13.33 -9.20
C ILE A 126 -7.46 13.13 -8.16
N ALA A 127 -6.93 14.23 -7.65
CA ALA A 127 -5.87 14.22 -6.64
C ALA A 127 -6.30 13.46 -5.37
N PRO A 128 -5.35 12.84 -4.62
CA PRO A 128 -5.65 12.11 -3.40
C PRO A 128 -5.94 13.07 -2.23
N VAL A 129 -7.17 13.57 -2.18
CA VAL A 129 -7.64 14.58 -1.19
C VAL A 129 -8.74 14.07 -0.27
N HIS A 130 -9.38 12.93 -0.59
CA HIS A 130 -10.49 12.37 0.17
C HIS A 130 -10.02 11.36 1.22
N ASP A 131 -10.68 11.30 2.38
CA ASP A 131 -10.39 10.29 3.41
C ASP A 131 -10.97 8.93 3.02
N PHE A 132 -12.07 8.93 2.25
CA PHE A 132 -12.64 7.74 1.66
C PHE A 132 -13.36 8.08 0.36
N ALA A 133 -13.41 7.10 -0.55
CA ALA A 133 -14.16 7.22 -1.81
C ALA A 133 -14.72 5.85 -2.22
N TRP A 134 -15.96 5.81 -2.67
CA TRP A 134 -16.53 4.68 -3.40
C TRP A 134 -16.08 4.74 -4.87
N PRO A 135 -16.11 3.62 -5.61
CA PRO A 135 -15.85 3.63 -7.05
C PRO A 135 -16.82 4.57 -7.79
N PHE A 136 -16.44 4.99 -8.98
CA PHE A 136 -17.37 5.68 -9.87
C PHE A 136 -18.45 4.73 -10.38
N GLU A 137 -19.71 5.15 -10.25
CA GLU A 137 -20.89 4.50 -10.83
C GLU A 137 -21.78 5.54 -11.49
N HIS A 138 -22.15 5.31 -12.76
CA HIS A 138 -22.95 6.23 -13.56
C HIS A 138 -22.36 7.67 -13.61
N GLY A 139 -21.03 7.75 -13.70
CA GLY A 139 -20.29 9.03 -13.78
C GLY A 139 -20.14 9.79 -12.47
N VAL A 140 -20.54 9.22 -11.34
CA VAL A 140 -20.51 9.85 -10.01
C VAL A 140 -19.83 8.93 -9.01
N ALA A 141 -19.02 9.50 -8.10
CA ALA A 141 -18.46 8.78 -6.96
C ALA A 141 -18.93 9.45 -5.65
N GLN A 142 -19.28 8.63 -4.65
CA GLN A 142 -19.50 9.14 -3.30
C GLN A 142 -18.17 9.19 -2.57
N VAL A 143 -17.84 10.34 -1.99
CA VAL A 143 -16.60 10.58 -1.25
C VAL A 143 -16.89 11.07 0.15
N CYS A 144 -15.87 10.96 1.01
CA CYS A 144 -15.95 11.45 2.38
C CYS A 144 -14.70 12.23 2.75
N ASP A 145 -14.91 13.38 3.40
CA ASP A 145 -13.87 14.17 4.04
C ASP A 145 -14.11 14.26 5.54
N GLY A 146 -13.07 14.04 6.35
CA GLY A 146 -13.15 14.02 7.81
C GLY A 146 -13.71 12.72 8.40
N CYS A 147 -13.97 11.67 7.60
CA CYS A 147 -14.35 10.37 8.12
C CYS A 147 -13.12 9.56 8.56
N ARG A 148 -13.37 8.56 9.39
CA ARG A 148 -12.36 7.65 9.93
C ARG A 148 -12.87 6.22 9.91
N ARG A 149 -11.95 5.27 9.96
CA ARG A 149 -12.30 3.87 10.15
C ARG A 149 -12.92 3.68 11.53
N GLY A 150 -14.08 3.05 11.56
CA GLY A 150 -14.77 2.64 12.78
C GLY A 150 -14.22 1.33 13.35
N THR A 151 -14.97 0.73 14.27
CA THR A 151 -14.64 -0.57 14.82
C THR A 151 -15.07 -1.67 13.84
N PRO A 152 -14.21 -2.66 13.55
CA PRO A 152 -14.62 -3.81 12.74
C PRO A 152 -15.84 -4.53 13.35
N ASP A 153 -16.76 -4.95 12.50
CA ASP A 153 -17.88 -5.80 12.89
C ASP A 153 -17.47 -7.26 13.10
N GLY A 154 -18.43 -8.12 13.42
CA GLY A 154 -18.20 -9.55 13.67
C GLY A 154 -17.69 -10.32 12.44
N ASP A 155 -17.89 -9.80 11.24
CA ASP A 155 -17.44 -10.37 9.96
C ASP A 155 -16.12 -9.73 9.48
N GLY A 156 -15.55 -8.80 10.25
CA GLY A 156 -14.29 -8.12 9.97
C GLY A 156 -14.43 -6.91 9.04
N HIS A 157 -15.64 -6.51 8.65
CA HIS A 157 -15.84 -5.29 7.89
C HIS A 157 -15.65 -4.06 8.77
N THR A 158 -14.93 -3.07 8.27
CA THR A 158 -14.67 -1.83 8.99
C THR A 158 -15.46 -0.69 8.35
N PRO A 159 -16.53 -0.18 9.00
CA PRO A 159 -17.28 0.94 8.48
C PRO A 159 -16.46 2.22 8.49
N MET A 160 -16.79 3.15 7.61
CA MET A 160 -16.31 4.52 7.68
C MET A 160 -17.32 5.36 8.45
N GLU A 161 -16.86 6.07 9.49
CA GLU A 161 -17.70 6.81 10.43
C GLU A 161 -17.40 8.31 10.39
N GLY A 162 -18.46 9.10 10.63
CA GLY A 162 -18.37 10.56 10.69
C GLY A 162 -18.08 11.21 9.35
N GLY A 163 -17.50 12.42 9.40
CA GLY A 163 -17.14 13.19 8.23
C GLY A 163 -18.31 13.73 7.42
N ARG A 164 -17.98 14.42 6.34
CA ARG A 164 -18.93 14.94 5.36
C ARG A 164 -18.93 14.02 4.13
N TRP A 165 -20.07 13.43 3.83
CA TRP A 165 -20.30 12.60 2.66
C TRP A 165 -20.99 13.40 1.56
N TYR A 166 -20.49 13.29 0.33
CA TYR A 166 -21.06 13.96 -0.83
C TYR A 166 -20.67 13.23 -2.12
N SER A 167 -21.33 13.60 -3.21
CA SER A 167 -21.07 13.00 -4.53
C SER A 167 -20.26 13.96 -5.39
N ILE A 168 -19.32 13.41 -6.16
CA ILE A 168 -18.48 14.16 -7.09
C ILE A 168 -18.59 13.63 -8.51
N ASP A 169 -18.41 14.50 -9.49
CA ASP A 169 -18.19 14.14 -10.88
C ASP A 169 -16.68 13.85 -11.14
N ARG A 170 -16.35 13.45 -12.38
CA ARG A 170 -14.95 13.18 -12.78
C ARG A 170 -14.03 14.40 -12.75
N GLY A 171 -14.55 15.59 -12.63
CA GLY A 171 -13.81 16.84 -12.43
C GLY A 171 -13.64 17.21 -10.97
N ASN A 172 -13.97 16.30 -10.05
CA ASN A 172 -13.97 16.54 -8.59
C ASN A 172 -14.90 17.67 -8.15
N ARG A 173 -15.96 17.92 -8.90
CA ARG A 173 -17.00 18.92 -8.53
C ARG A 173 -18.12 18.21 -7.82
N GLU A 174 -18.58 18.81 -6.71
CA GLU A 174 -19.73 18.30 -6.00
C GLU A 174 -20.99 18.36 -6.88
N VAL A 175 -21.71 17.25 -6.91
CA VAL A 175 -22.95 17.09 -7.69
C VAL A 175 -24.03 16.45 -6.83
N ALA A 176 -25.28 16.56 -7.27
CA ALA A 176 -26.38 15.85 -6.62
C ALA A 176 -26.15 14.34 -6.71
N ALA A 177 -26.46 13.62 -5.62
CA ALA A 177 -26.44 12.15 -5.65
C ALA A 177 -27.42 11.66 -6.73
N PRO A 178 -27.04 10.60 -7.50
CA PRO A 178 -27.97 10.01 -8.44
C PRO A 178 -29.20 9.48 -7.69
N PRO A 179 -30.39 9.52 -8.29
CA PRO A 179 -31.57 8.90 -7.70
C PRO A 179 -31.31 7.40 -7.49
N ARG A 180 -31.70 6.89 -6.32
CA ARG A 180 -31.62 5.49 -5.95
C ARG A 180 -32.68 4.67 -6.67
#